data_eba84db1294e48c515d89d6dc5742a33
#
_entry.id   eba84db1294e48c515d89d6dc5742a33
#
_cell.length_a   1.000
_cell.length_b   1.000
_cell.length_c   1.000
_cell.angle_alpha   90.00
_cell.angle_beta   90.00
_cell.angle_gamma   90.00
#
_symmetry.space_group_name_H-M   'P 1'
#
loop_
_entity.id
_entity.type
_entity.pdbx_description
1 polymer ?
#
loop_
_entity_poly.entity_id
_entity_poly.type
_entity_poly.pdbx_seq_one_letter_code
_entity_poly.pdbx_strand_id
1 'polypeptide(L)'
;MKTRALTRFRSKLASNEPVLGLWVTLESASITEMAVALGLDWVVIDAEHGYLDWKEINEHIRAGLRSDTVVLVRLAERSTSLTKRALDIGADGVVIPWMETAAELTEAIRDARYPTEGRRGIGGERATAWGQCLVEHTAEANEQVLVIPLIESVAAIPQVPEMCAVDGTDVFFFGPADFSATAGYRGQWEGPGVAEQILQLKDTIRGAGKHCGLMTTSVDNLVQRCQQEFHMLGVGADNGLLLRALHQALQAMDRDRLPAPSLDPADGRAVSLPQAQPPLEMTPDRLEMITCPGQGETIELEAGVTMEALVGEFNATRGLTTGRVTMQPEALLPYHTHPCSESITVLTGEAEISVEGRVYHLGPRDNITIPRWLPHQAHNPNPQEPATLHVALAMSAPERALVERPFQHTPMPTSSTGTPGLERVTRIASAQVQRDLGSHVEYVDYYNADLVPGIEMSGGWARFATGGRLPDHVHDFDESICIIQGEAECQVEGQSYSLSNCATAMVPRGRVHFFNNPASDAMEMLWVYAGPMPERIIIAPDFVRQAKDGQGS
;
A
#
# COMPACT_ATOMS: atom_id res chain seq x y z
N MET A 1 5.46 -39.82 -14.25
CA MET A 1 5.96 -39.36 -12.92
C MET A 1 7.45 -39.66 -12.81
N LYS A 2 8.18 -38.78 -12.16
CA LYS A 2 9.62 -38.91 -11.95
C LYS A 2 9.89 -39.49 -10.55
N THR A 3 9.79 -40.81 -10.40
CA THR A 3 9.92 -41.49 -9.09
C THR A 3 11.19 -41.08 -8.36
N ARG A 4 12.33 -40.94 -9.05
CA ARG A 4 13.59 -40.50 -8.45
C ARG A 4 13.51 -39.08 -7.88
N ALA A 5 12.95 -38.12 -8.62
CA ALA A 5 12.79 -36.74 -8.16
C ALA A 5 11.87 -36.65 -6.94
N LEU A 6 10.75 -37.39 -6.96
CA LEU A 6 9.79 -37.46 -5.87
C LEU A 6 10.40 -38.11 -4.61
N THR A 7 11.16 -39.19 -4.76
CA THR A 7 11.88 -39.84 -3.64
C THR A 7 12.89 -38.87 -3.02
N ARG A 8 13.67 -38.16 -3.86
CA ARG A 8 14.64 -37.15 -3.38
C ARG A 8 13.94 -36.03 -2.63
N PHE A 9 12.84 -35.49 -3.19
CA PHE A 9 12.03 -34.43 -2.55
C PHE A 9 11.55 -34.86 -1.16
N ARG A 10 10.94 -36.06 -1.05
CA ARG A 10 10.47 -36.61 0.24
C ARG A 10 11.62 -36.87 1.22
N SER A 11 12.76 -37.37 0.72
CA SER A 11 13.94 -37.65 1.58
C SER A 11 14.49 -36.37 2.22
N LYS A 12 14.53 -35.23 1.47
CA LYS A 12 14.93 -33.95 2.03
C LYS A 12 13.95 -33.51 3.11
N LEU A 13 12.64 -33.55 2.83
CA LEU A 13 11.62 -33.20 3.83
C LEU A 13 11.74 -34.08 5.09
N ALA A 14 11.89 -35.39 4.94
CA ALA A 14 12.04 -36.31 6.06
C ALA A 14 13.30 -36.02 6.90
N SER A 15 14.35 -35.49 6.29
CA SER A 15 15.57 -35.02 6.96
C SER A 15 15.47 -33.58 7.51
N ASN A 16 14.30 -32.95 7.42
CA ASN A 16 14.08 -31.54 7.72
C ASN A 16 14.97 -30.58 6.90
N GLU A 17 15.43 -31.00 5.73
CA GLU A 17 16.11 -30.12 4.79
C GLU A 17 15.07 -29.31 3.99
N PRO A 18 15.27 -28.00 3.81
CA PRO A 18 14.38 -27.21 2.98
C PRO A 18 14.47 -27.62 1.52
N VAL A 19 13.33 -27.74 0.85
CA VAL A 19 13.22 -27.87 -0.60
C VAL A 19 12.87 -26.51 -1.19
N LEU A 20 13.71 -26.02 -2.09
CA LEU A 20 13.58 -24.69 -2.70
C LEU A 20 12.99 -24.80 -4.10
N GLY A 21 12.11 -23.87 -4.44
CA GLY A 21 11.47 -23.90 -5.74
C GLY A 21 10.95 -22.57 -6.24
N LEU A 22 10.33 -22.60 -7.42
CA LEU A 22 9.86 -21.44 -8.14
C LEU A 22 8.39 -21.57 -8.47
N TRP A 23 7.65 -20.48 -8.33
CA TRP A 23 6.29 -20.35 -8.86
C TRP A 23 6.33 -19.77 -10.26
N VAL A 24 5.68 -20.40 -11.21
CA VAL A 24 5.79 -20.07 -12.65
C VAL A 24 4.43 -19.62 -13.16
N THR A 25 4.38 -18.38 -13.66
CA THR A 25 3.18 -17.72 -14.22
C THR A 25 3.35 -17.28 -15.67
N LEU A 26 4.61 -17.21 -16.18
CA LEU A 26 4.92 -16.78 -17.54
C LEU A 26 4.95 -17.98 -18.48
N GLU A 27 4.57 -17.76 -19.75
CA GLU A 27 4.41 -18.82 -20.76
C GLU A 27 5.71 -19.53 -21.16
N SER A 28 6.87 -18.91 -20.95
CA SER A 28 8.14 -19.44 -21.44
C SER A 28 8.65 -20.63 -20.62
N ALA A 29 8.62 -21.83 -21.20
CA ALA A 29 9.17 -23.03 -20.59
C ALA A 29 10.68 -22.93 -20.26
N SER A 30 11.42 -21.98 -20.86
CA SER A 30 12.79 -21.69 -20.50
C SER A 30 12.96 -21.28 -19.02
N ILE A 31 11.92 -20.73 -18.39
CA ILE A 31 11.93 -20.44 -16.96
C ILE A 31 12.08 -21.74 -16.14
N THR A 32 11.33 -22.77 -16.49
CA THR A 32 11.46 -24.09 -15.87
C THR A 32 12.84 -24.70 -16.17
N GLU A 33 13.39 -24.52 -17.37
CA GLU A 33 14.76 -24.97 -17.70
C GLU A 33 15.81 -24.23 -16.84
N MET A 34 15.64 -22.93 -16.60
CA MET A 34 16.51 -22.17 -15.68
C MET A 34 16.42 -22.70 -14.24
N ALA A 35 15.21 -22.98 -13.75
CA ALA A 35 15.02 -23.57 -12.42
C ALA A 35 15.71 -24.94 -12.29
N VAL A 36 15.58 -25.77 -13.34
CA VAL A 36 16.28 -27.07 -13.45
C VAL A 36 17.80 -26.88 -13.45
N ALA A 37 18.30 -25.95 -14.27
CA ALA A 37 19.74 -25.68 -14.38
C ALA A 37 20.35 -25.16 -13.06
N LEU A 38 19.59 -24.41 -12.30
CA LEU A 38 19.96 -23.95 -10.95
C LEU A 38 19.83 -25.03 -9.87
N GLY A 39 19.24 -26.18 -10.19
CA GLY A 39 19.06 -27.29 -9.25
C GLY A 39 17.95 -27.08 -8.21
N LEU A 40 16.93 -26.27 -8.54
CA LEU A 40 15.76 -26.13 -7.69
C LEU A 40 15.03 -27.46 -7.54
N ASP A 41 14.55 -27.72 -6.32
CA ASP A 41 13.92 -29.00 -5.99
C ASP A 41 12.51 -29.15 -6.58
N TRP A 42 11.83 -28.02 -6.80
CA TRP A 42 10.48 -28.01 -7.38
C TRP A 42 10.16 -26.74 -8.20
N VAL A 43 9.19 -26.87 -9.08
CA VAL A 43 8.48 -25.77 -9.73
C VAL A 43 6.99 -26.03 -9.62
N VAL A 44 6.20 -24.96 -9.39
CA VAL A 44 4.74 -24.97 -9.50
C VAL A 44 4.33 -24.14 -10.70
N ILE A 45 3.64 -24.76 -11.63
CA ILE A 45 3.06 -24.12 -12.81
C ILE A 45 1.66 -23.65 -12.43
N ASP A 46 1.40 -22.36 -12.56
CA ASP A 46 0.18 -21.74 -12.09
C ASP A 46 -0.91 -21.72 -13.15
N ALA A 47 -1.93 -22.56 -12.98
CA ALA A 47 -3.11 -22.58 -13.85
C ALA A 47 -4.32 -21.82 -13.25
N GLU A 48 -4.15 -21.13 -12.11
CA GLU A 48 -5.22 -20.36 -11.46
C GLU A 48 -5.11 -18.86 -11.78
N HIS A 49 -4.00 -18.21 -11.45
CA HIS A 49 -3.81 -16.77 -11.64
C HIS A 49 -2.91 -16.41 -12.84
N GLY A 50 -2.26 -17.41 -13.44
CA GLY A 50 -1.57 -17.26 -14.70
C GLY A 50 -2.53 -17.36 -15.91
N TYR A 51 -2.05 -16.94 -17.07
CA TYR A 51 -2.78 -17.12 -18.34
C TYR A 51 -2.27 -18.33 -19.13
N LEU A 52 -1.63 -19.29 -18.43
CA LEU A 52 -1.11 -20.53 -19.02
C LEU A 52 -2.24 -21.48 -19.39
N ASP A 53 -2.30 -21.87 -20.66
CA ASP A 53 -3.20 -22.95 -21.11
C ASP A 53 -2.47 -24.30 -21.04
N TRP A 54 -3.18 -25.38 -21.28
CA TRP A 54 -2.66 -26.74 -21.20
C TRP A 54 -1.49 -27.01 -22.14
N LYS A 55 -1.36 -26.25 -23.20
CA LYS A 55 -0.23 -26.34 -24.13
C LYS A 55 1.06 -25.83 -23.44
N GLU A 56 1.01 -24.68 -22.86
CA GLU A 56 2.15 -24.07 -22.15
C GLU A 56 2.51 -24.87 -20.89
N ILE A 57 1.51 -25.32 -20.12
CA ILE A 57 1.70 -26.22 -18.96
C ILE A 57 2.44 -27.49 -19.40
N ASN A 58 2.07 -28.11 -20.52
CA ASN A 58 2.76 -29.28 -21.05
C ASN A 58 4.21 -28.99 -21.47
N GLU A 59 4.51 -27.80 -22.02
CA GLU A 59 5.90 -27.43 -22.36
C GLU A 59 6.75 -27.25 -21.11
N HIS A 60 6.23 -26.63 -20.05
CA HIS A 60 6.92 -26.54 -18.74
C HIS A 60 7.18 -27.94 -18.14
N ILE A 61 6.20 -28.85 -18.19
CA ILE A 61 6.38 -30.23 -17.75
C ILE A 61 7.50 -30.93 -18.55
N ARG A 62 7.55 -30.68 -19.87
CA ARG A 62 8.61 -31.22 -20.75
C ARG A 62 9.98 -30.68 -20.40
N ALA A 63 10.10 -29.40 -20.09
CA ALA A 63 11.32 -28.76 -19.68
C ALA A 63 11.92 -29.41 -18.40
N GLY A 64 11.07 -29.81 -17.47
CA GLY A 64 11.48 -30.49 -16.25
C GLY A 64 11.64 -32.04 -16.35
N LEU A 65 11.32 -32.64 -17.50
CA LEU A 65 11.14 -34.11 -17.60
C LEU A 65 12.38 -34.94 -17.22
N ARG A 66 13.58 -34.50 -17.62
CA ARG A 66 14.83 -35.24 -17.39
C ARG A 66 15.66 -34.66 -16.25
N SER A 67 15.01 -34.16 -15.22
CA SER A 67 15.65 -33.53 -14.07
C SER A 67 15.21 -34.14 -12.75
N ASP A 68 15.92 -33.80 -11.69
CA ASP A 68 15.53 -34.13 -10.31
C ASP A 68 14.58 -33.05 -9.71
N THR A 69 14.18 -32.04 -10.49
CA THR A 69 13.21 -31.00 -10.08
C THR A 69 11.79 -31.57 -10.21
N VAL A 70 11.01 -31.56 -9.14
CA VAL A 70 9.59 -31.94 -9.13
C VAL A 70 8.77 -30.88 -9.84
N VAL A 71 7.90 -31.27 -10.77
CA VAL A 71 7.03 -30.36 -11.50
C VAL A 71 5.58 -30.54 -11.07
N LEU A 72 5.04 -29.53 -10.42
CA LEU A 72 3.68 -29.47 -9.89
C LEU A 72 2.83 -28.53 -10.74
N VAL A 73 1.52 -28.72 -10.73
CA VAL A 73 0.56 -27.80 -11.33
C VAL A 73 -0.40 -27.32 -10.23
N ARG A 74 -0.49 -25.99 -10.04
CA ARG A 74 -1.59 -25.42 -9.25
C ARG A 74 -2.82 -25.39 -10.14
N LEU A 75 -3.88 -26.08 -9.70
CA LEU A 75 -5.15 -26.14 -10.44
C LEU A 75 -5.91 -24.82 -10.28
N ALA A 76 -6.73 -24.46 -11.27
CA ALA A 76 -7.58 -23.27 -11.18
C ALA A 76 -8.69 -23.42 -10.13
N GLU A 77 -9.07 -24.63 -9.83
CA GLU A 77 -10.07 -25.00 -8.82
C GLU A 77 -9.91 -26.45 -8.41
N ARG A 78 -10.54 -26.84 -7.30
CA ARG A 78 -10.66 -28.25 -6.95
C ARG A 78 -11.59 -28.97 -7.93
N SER A 79 -11.04 -29.81 -8.79
CA SER A 79 -11.77 -30.47 -9.86
C SER A 79 -11.15 -31.83 -10.20
N THR A 80 -11.97 -32.87 -10.24
CA THR A 80 -11.57 -34.22 -10.66
C THR A 80 -11.01 -34.23 -12.09
N SER A 81 -11.60 -33.42 -12.99
CA SER A 81 -11.19 -33.36 -14.38
C SER A 81 -9.86 -32.65 -14.58
N LEU A 82 -9.63 -31.55 -13.85
CA LEU A 82 -8.37 -30.80 -13.90
C LEU A 82 -7.23 -31.61 -13.25
N THR A 83 -7.48 -32.24 -12.10
CA THR A 83 -6.53 -33.15 -11.43
C THR A 83 -6.08 -34.25 -12.38
N LYS A 84 -7.03 -34.98 -12.97
CA LYS A 84 -6.73 -36.03 -13.93
C LYS A 84 -5.91 -35.52 -15.11
N ARG A 85 -6.31 -34.40 -15.72
CA ARG A 85 -5.64 -33.84 -16.90
C ARG A 85 -4.19 -33.41 -16.57
N ALA A 86 -3.96 -32.73 -15.46
CA ALA A 86 -2.61 -32.34 -15.03
C ALA A 86 -1.69 -33.57 -14.85
N LEU A 87 -2.20 -34.59 -14.20
CA LEU A 87 -1.43 -35.83 -13.95
C LEU A 87 -1.22 -36.64 -15.22
N ASP A 88 -2.18 -36.68 -16.18
CA ASP A 88 -2.08 -37.44 -17.42
C ASP A 88 -1.07 -36.82 -18.40
N ILE A 89 -0.93 -35.48 -18.42
CA ILE A 89 0.13 -34.80 -19.20
C ILE A 89 1.51 -34.88 -18.52
N GLY A 90 1.62 -35.48 -17.32
CA GLY A 90 2.89 -35.85 -16.71
C GLY A 90 3.37 -34.97 -15.57
N ALA A 91 2.51 -34.19 -14.94
CA ALA A 91 2.83 -33.53 -13.69
C ALA A 91 3.17 -34.56 -12.59
N ASP A 92 4.11 -34.23 -11.72
CA ASP A 92 4.51 -35.09 -10.59
C ASP A 92 3.54 -34.99 -9.41
N GLY A 93 2.67 -33.97 -9.41
CA GLY A 93 1.61 -33.74 -8.44
C GLY A 93 0.82 -32.47 -8.74
N VAL A 94 -0.10 -32.14 -7.84
CA VAL A 94 -0.98 -30.98 -7.95
C VAL A 94 -0.98 -30.17 -6.65
N VAL A 95 -1.09 -28.85 -6.79
CA VAL A 95 -1.39 -27.91 -5.71
C VAL A 95 -2.87 -27.51 -5.88
N ILE A 96 -3.65 -27.66 -4.83
CA ILE A 96 -5.10 -27.48 -4.89
C ILE A 96 -5.51 -26.27 -4.06
N PRO A 97 -6.06 -25.21 -4.67
CA PRO A 97 -6.44 -23.99 -3.98
C PRO A 97 -7.65 -24.17 -3.07
N TRP A 98 -7.84 -23.26 -2.17
CA TRP A 98 -9.01 -23.12 -1.29
C TRP A 98 -9.39 -24.38 -0.53
N MET A 99 -8.40 -25.07 0.06
CA MET A 99 -8.63 -26.27 0.83
C MET A 99 -9.03 -25.94 2.27
N GLU A 100 -10.29 -26.15 2.61
CA GLU A 100 -10.86 -25.70 3.89
C GLU A 100 -11.22 -26.84 4.85
N THR A 101 -11.43 -28.07 4.35
CA THR A 101 -11.90 -29.19 5.17
C THR A 101 -11.15 -30.50 4.91
N ALA A 102 -11.12 -31.39 5.91
CA ALA A 102 -10.57 -32.76 5.79
C ALA A 102 -11.32 -33.61 4.76
N ALA A 103 -12.63 -33.40 4.62
CA ALA A 103 -13.45 -34.08 3.62
C ALA A 103 -13.03 -33.69 2.19
N GLU A 104 -12.82 -32.40 1.96
CA GLU A 104 -12.33 -31.88 0.67
C GLU A 104 -10.95 -32.42 0.31
N LEU A 105 -10.04 -32.45 1.29
CA LEU A 105 -8.69 -33.01 1.09
C LEU A 105 -8.75 -34.50 0.76
N THR A 106 -9.61 -35.26 1.46
CA THR A 106 -9.82 -36.69 1.17
C THR A 106 -10.31 -36.92 -0.25
N GLU A 107 -11.30 -36.13 -0.73
CA GLU A 107 -11.80 -36.24 -2.08
C GLU A 107 -10.75 -35.84 -3.13
N ALA A 108 -9.95 -34.80 -2.85
CA ALA A 108 -8.85 -34.38 -3.72
C ALA A 108 -7.76 -35.46 -3.88
N ILE A 109 -7.41 -36.13 -2.80
CA ILE A 109 -6.48 -37.27 -2.83
C ILE A 109 -7.07 -38.44 -3.65
N ARG A 110 -8.35 -38.74 -3.49
CA ARG A 110 -9.05 -39.77 -4.27
C ARG A 110 -9.09 -39.44 -5.76
N ASP A 111 -9.20 -38.15 -6.12
CA ASP A 111 -9.16 -37.69 -7.50
C ASP A 111 -7.78 -37.91 -8.17
N ALA A 112 -6.71 -37.86 -7.38
CA ALA A 112 -5.34 -38.04 -7.85
C ALA A 112 -4.90 -39.51 -7.91
N ARG A 113 -5.60 -40.41 -7.21
CA ARG A 113 -5.26 -41.83 -7.12
C ARG A 113 -6.11 -42.72 -8.01
N TYR A 114 -5.50 -43.75 -8.54
CA TYR A 114 -6.20 -44.82 -9.29
C TYR A 114 -7.06 -45.70 -8.37
N PRO A 115 -8.12 -46.35 -8.89
CA PRO A 115 -8.82 -47.40 -8.16
C PRO A 115 -7.86 -48.52 -7.74
N THR A 116 -8.03 -49.18 -6.57
CA THR A 116 -9.18 -49.12 -5.66
C THR A 116 -9.10 -48.02 -4.58
N GLU A 117 -7.99 -47.30 -4.46
CA GLU A 117 -7.78 -46.25 -3.45
C GLU A 117 -8.41 -44.90 -3.86
N GLY A 118 -8.64 -44.69 -5.15
CA GLY A 118 -9.19 -43.47 -5.68
C GLY A 118 -10.14 -43.68 -6.84
N ARG A 119 -10.32 -42.59 -7.61
CA ARG A 119 -11.23 -42.57 -8.76
C ARG A 119 -10.62 -41.96 -10.03
N ARG A 120 -9.29 -41.76 -10.06
CA ARG A 120 -8.59 -41.31 -11.28
C ARG A 120 -8.80 -42.29 -12.39
N GLY A 121 -9.34 -41.83 -13.54
CA GLY A 121 -9.47 -42.66 -14.73
C GLY A 121 -8.11 -43.02 -15.32
N ILE A 122 -8.00 -44.25 -15.84
CA ILE A 122 -6.78 -44.74 -16.48
C ILE A 122 -6.81 -44.32 -17.98
N GLY A 123 -5.73 -43.64 -18.43
CA GLY A 123 -5.54 -43.21 -19.79
C GLY A 123 -4.16 -43.61 -20.35
N GLY A 124 -4.10 -43.89 -21.66
CA GLY A 124 -2.85 -44.16 -22.36
C GLY A 124 -2.10 -42.88 -22.78
N GLU A 125 -2.01 -41.91 -21.89
CA GLU A 125 -1.42 -40.61 -22.17
C GLU A 125 0.07 -40.52 -21.77
N ARG A 126 0.63 -39.32 -21.80
CA ARG A 126 2.05 -39.06 -21.60
C ARG A 126 2.60 -39.65 -20.29
N ALA A 127 1.84 -39.56 -19.16
CA ALA A 127 2.26 -40.10 -17.85
C ALA A 127 2.58 -41.61 -17.92
N THR A 128 1.93 -42.34 -18.80
CA THR A 128 2.10 -43.79 -19.02
C THR A 128 2.98 -44.09 -20.24
N ALA A 129 3.77 -43.13 -20.75
CA ALA A 129 4.53 -43.23 -21.98
C ALA A 129 3.65 -43.71 -23.18
N TRP A 130 2.48 -43.08 -23.31
CA TRP A 130 1.45 -43.41 -24.33
C TRP A 130 1.01 -44.91 -24.28
N GLY A 131 0.81 -45.39 -23.07
CA GLY A 131 0.35 -46.73 -22.76
C GLY A 131 1.45 -47.78 -22.64
N GLN A 132 2.70 -47.46 -22.99
CA GLN A 132 3.80 -48.43 -22.96
C GLN A 132 4.21 -48.86 -21.57
N CYS A 133 4.05 -47.99 -20.55
CA CYS A 133 4.35 -48.26 -19.15
C CYS A 133 3.08 -48.21 -18.27
N LEU A 134 1.93 -48.60 -18.81
CA LEU A 134 0.64 -48.44 -18.14
C LEU A 134 0.59 -49.25 -16.83
N VAL A 135 1.06 -50.48 -16.85
CA VAL A 135 1.01 -51.41 -15.70
C VAL A 135 1.93 -50.92 -14.60
N GLU A 136 3.16 -50.62 -14.93
CA GLU A 136 4.18 -50.13 -14.00
C GLU A 136 3.76 -48.79 -13.40
N HIS A 137 3.29 -47.86 -14.25
CA HIS A 137 2.85 -46.56 -13.79
C HIS A 137 1.66 -46.65 -12.81
N THR A 138 0.63 -47.44 -13.14
CA THR A 138 -0.54 -47.55 -12.25
C THR A 138 -0.24 -48.28 -10.95
N ALA A 139 0.75 -49.16 -10.91
CA ALA A 139 1.18 -49.85 -9.70
C ALA A 139 1.87 -48.90 -8.70
N GLU A 140 2.60 -47.86 -9.16
CA GLU A 140 3.41 -46.99 -8.32
C GLU A 140 2.77 -45.62 -8.08
N ALA A 141 1.88 -45.17 -8.98
CA ALA A 141 1.40 -43.80 -9.02
C ALA A 141 0.69 -43.34 -7.74
N ASN A 142 -0.09 -44.23 -7.10
CA ASN A 142 -0.85 -43.88 -5.90
C ASN A 142 0.04 -43.51 -4.71
N GLU A 143 1.22 -44.14 -4.61
CA GLU A 143 2.21 -43.85 -3.56
C GLU A 143 3.07 -42.62 -3.89
N GLN A 144 3.25 -42.36 -5.17
CA GLN A 144 4.21 -41.34 -5.63
C GLN A 144 3.60 -39.95 -5.83
N VAL A 145 2.33 -39.87 -6.23
CA VAL A 145 1.68 -38.60 -6.56
C VAL A 145 1.70 -37.63 -5.36
N LEU A 146 2.11 -36.38 -5.60
CA LEU A 146 2.00 -35.32 -4.60
C LEU A 146 0.65 -34.61 -4.73
N VAL A 147 -0.07 -34.53 -3.62
CA VAL A 147 -1.29 -33.73 -3.47
C VAL A 147 -1.04 -32.71 -2.36
N ILE A 148 -0.92 -31.44 -2.71
CA ILE A 148 -0.56 -30.37 -1.80
C ILE A 148 -1.78 -29.45 -1.64
N PRO A 149 -2.44 -29.45 -0.46
CA PRO A 149 -3.50 -28.50 -0.16
C PRO A 149 -2.92 -27.10 0.05
N LEU A 150 -3.57 -26.09 -0.49
CA LEU A 150 -3.26 -24.70 -0.26
C LEU A 150 -4.21 -24.14 0.81
N ILE A 151 -3.63 -23.76 1.96
CA ILE A 151 -4.35 -23.17 3.09
C ILE A 151 -4.29 -21.65 2.95
N GLU A 152 -5.38 -21.06 2.55
CA GLU A 152 -5.47 -19.64 2.18
C GLU A 152 -6.79 -18.98 2.61
N SER A 153 -7.51 -19.63 3.53
CA SER A 153 -8.74 -19.13 4.14
C SER A 153 -8.72 -19.33 5.65
N VAL A 154 -9.19 -18.32 6.40
CA VAL A 154 -9.38 -18.43 7.86
C VAL A 154 -10.41 -19.50 8.23
N ALA A 155 -11.30 -19.89 7.32
CA ALA A 155 -12.25 -20.98 7.53
C ALA A 155 -11.56 -22.34 7.68
N ALA A 156 -10.35 -22.52 7.14
CA ALA A 156 -9.55 -23.72 7.30
C ALA A 156 -8.99 -23.90 8.72
N ILE A 157 -8.80 -22.82 9.48
CA ILE A 157 -8.11 -22.84 10.79
C ILE A 157 -8.60 -23.98 11.72
N PRO A 158 -9.92 -24.10 12.02
CA PRO A 158 -10.42 -25.13 12.91
C PRO A 158 -10.30 -26.54 12.34
N GLN A 159 -10.12 -26.69 11.03
CA GLN A 159 -10.10 -27.95 10.31
C GLN A 159 -8.69 -28.51 10.10
N VAL A 160 -7.63 -27.71 10.26
CA VAL A 160 -6.25 -28.14 10.02
C VAL A 160 -5.86 -29.37 10.84
N PRO A 161 -6.21 -29.53 12.13
CA PRO A 161 -5.89 -30.75 12.86
C PRO A 161 -6.51 -32.01 12.23
N GLU A 162 -7.75 -31.95 11.75
CA GLU A 162 -8.42 -33.07 11.08
C GLU A 162 -7.82 -33.30 9.67
N MET A 163 -7.46 -32.25 8.96
CA MET A 163 -6.77 -32.36 7.66
C MET A 163 -5.41 -33.04 7.80
N CYS A 164 -4.68 -32.81 8.88
CA CYS A 164 -3.40 -33.48 9.15
C CYS A 164 -3.52 -34.97 9.35
N ALA A 165 -4.68 -35.45 9.78
CA ALA A 165 -4.96 -36.88 9.94
C ALA A 165 -5.30 -37.61 8.63
N VAL A 166 -5.49 -36.85 7.53
CA VAL A 166 -5.76 -37.44 6.21
C VAL A 166 -4.47 -38.02 5.61
N ASP A 167 -4.53 -39.28 5.20
CA ASP A 167 -3.41 -39.96 4.54
C ASP A 167 -3.31 -39.55 3.08
N GLY A 168 -2.07 -39.30 2.60
CA GLY A 168 -1.80 -39.04 1.19
C GLY A 168 -1.41 -37.59 0.84
N THR A 169 -1.20 -36.75 1.87
CA THR A 169 -0.49 -35.49 1.73
C THR A 169 0.74 -35.44 2.64
N ASP A 170 1.83 -34.93 2.13
CA ASP A 170 3.10 -34.77 2.86
C ASP A 170 3.30 -33.30 3.29
N VAL A 171 2.77 -32.35 2.54
CA VAL A 171 3.01 -30.91 2.69
C VAL A 171 1.71 -30.14 2.61
N PHE A 172 1.54 -29.17 3.51
CA PHE A 172 0.53 -28.12 3.44
C PHE A 172 1.19 -26.82 3.01
N PHE A 173 0.67 -26.17 1.99
CA PHE A 173 1.21 -24.91 1.51
C PHE A 173 0.30 -23.74 1.92
N PHE A 174 0.87 -22.61 2.32
CA PHE A 174 0.10 -21.43 2.70
C PHE A 174 0.06 -20.41 1.58
N GLY A 175 -1.12 -19.80 1.38
CA GLY A 175 -1.36 -18.63 0.53
C GLY A 175 -1.58 -17.38 1.37
N PRO A 176 -0.52 -16.65 1.82
CA PRO A 176 -0.66 -15.56 2.80
C PRO A 176 -1.56 -14.42 2.31
N ALA A 177 -1.54 -14.08 1.02
CA ALA A 177 -2.34 -12.99 0.46
C ALA A 177 -3.86 -13.24 0.56
N ASP A 178 -4.31 -14.44 0.16
CA ASP A 178 -5.72 -14.81 0.24
C ASP A 178 -6.14 -15.10 1.68
N PHE A 179 -5.24 -15.69 2.48
CA PHE A 179 -5.45 -15.83 3.91
C PHE A 179 -5.67 -14.46 4.58
N SER A 180 -4.84 -13.47 4.26
CA SER A 180 -5.02 -12.08 4.70
C SER A 180 -6.34 -11.50 4.24
N ALA A 181 -6.71 -11.70 2.98
CA ALA A 181 -7.97 -11.19 2.44
C ALA A 181 -9.18 -11.77 3.16
N THR A 182 -9.18 -13.08 3.47
CA THR A 182 -10.25 -13.74 4.24
C THR A 182 -10.27 -13.32 5.71
N ALA A 183 -9.14 -12.89 6.27
CA ALA A 183 -9.03 -12.28 7.60
C ALA A 183 -9.46 -10.82 7.64
N GLY A 184 -9.86 -10.22 6.49
CA GLY A 184 -10.31 -8.83 6.38
C GLY A 184 -9.26 -7.83 5.90
N TYR A 185 -8.05 -8.27 5.59
CA TYR A 185 -6.90 -7.43 5.20
C TYR A 185 -6.59 -7.55 3.69
N ARG A 186 -7.52 -7.13 2.85
CA ARG A 186 -7.37 -7.19 1.39
C ARG A 186 -6.15 -6.40 0.90
N GLY A 187 -5.41 -6.98 -0.04
CA GLY A 187 -4.24 -6.34 -0.65
C GLY A 187 -2.97 -6.39 0.21
N GLN A 188 -3.03 -6.94 1.41
CA GLN A 188 -1.87 -7.14 2.28
C GLN A 188 -1.40 -8.59 2.17
N TRP A 189 -0.09 -8.78 2.01
CA TRP A 189 0.50 -10.14 1.96
C TRP A 189 0.31 -10.89 3.27
N GLU A 190 0.62 -10.24 4.38
CA GLU A 190 0.36 -10.71 5.74
C GLU A 190 -0.18 -9.53 6.55
N GLY A 191 -1.51 -9.44 6.68
CA GLY A 191 -2.15 -8.43 7.52
C GLY A 191 -1.90 -8.68 9.01
N PRO A 192 -2.30 -7.74 9.88
CA PRO A 192 -2.11 -7.87 11.33
C PRO A 192 -2.59 -9.19 11.89
N GLY A 193 -1.72 -9.92 12.60
CA GLY A 193 -2.02 -11.22 13.20
C GLY A 193 -2.02 -12.42 12.24
N VAL A 194 -1.90 -12.20 10.92
CA VAL A 194 -1.91 -13.28 9.92
C VAL A 194 -0.63 -14.12 9.99
N ALA A 195 0.53 -13.48 10.10
CA ALA A 195 1.80 -14.17 10.21
C ALA A 195 1.84 -15.09 11.45
N GLU A 196 1.33 -14.60 12.59
CA GLU A 196 1.23 -15.35 13.83
C GLU A 196 0.28 -16.54 13.70
N GLN A 197 -0.86 -16.38 13.05
CA GLN A 197 -1.80 -17.47 12.78
C GLN A 197 -1.18 -18.55 11.88
N ILE A 198 -0.49 -18.15 10.80
CA ILE A 198 0.23 -19.08 9.94
C ILE A 198 1.31 -19.85 10.71
N LEU A 199 2.04 -19.19 11.62
CA LEU A 199 3.03 -19.86 12.49
C LEU A 199 2.37 -20.86 13.43
N GLN A 200 1.24 -20.54 14.05
CA GLN A 200 0.49 -21.47 14.90
C GLN A 200 -0.03 -22.70 14.11
N LEU A 201 -0.55 -22.49 12.91
CA LEU A 201 -0.98 -23.57 12.03
C LEU A 201 0.22 -24.43 11.58
N LYS A 202 1.34 -23.82 11.25
CA LYS A 202 2.60 -24.52 10.95
C LYS A 202 3.00 -25.43 12.12
N ASP A 203 2.96 -24.95 13.37
CA ASP A 203 3.31 -25.75 14.54
C ASP A 203 2.35 -26.94 14.70
N THR A 204 1.06 -26.75 14.45
CA THR A 204 0.06 -27.82 14.46
C THR A 204 0.37 -28.89 13.40
N ILE A 205 0.66 -28.48 12.17
CA ILE A 205 0.96 -29.36 11.03
C ILE A 205 2.27 -30.11 11.29
N ARG A 206 3.30 -29.41 11.77
CA ARG A 206 4.59 -30.01 12.12
C ARG A 206 4.46 -31.01 13.26
N GLY A 207 3.66 -30.69 14.29
CA GLY A 207 3.34 -31.59 15.40
C GLY A 207 2.64 -32.88 14.95
N ALA A 208 1.92 -32.88 13.84
CA ALA A 208 1.32 -34.05 13.21
C ALA A 208 2.28 -34.80 12.27
N GLY A 209 3.57 -34.43 12.19
CA GLY A 209 4.58 -35.07 11.35
C GLY A 209 4.51 -34.71 9.87
N LYS A 210 3.74 -33.67 9.50
CA LYS A 210 3.65 -33.16 8.15
C LYS A 210 4.58 -31.97 7.96
N HIS A 211 4.73 -31.49 6.73
CA HIS A 211 5.59 -30.36 6.38
C HIS A 211 4.76 -29.15 5.95
N CYS A 212 5.37 -27.95 6.03
CA CYS A 212 4.75 -26.71 5.62
C CYS A 212 5.56 -26.01 4.55
N GLY A 213 4.87 -25.32 3.65
CA GLY A 213 5.46 -24.51 2.61
C GLY A 213 4.75 -23.16 2.47
N LEU A 214 5.45 -22.20 1.89
CA LEU A 214 4.89 -20.91 1.45
C LEU A 214 5.80 -20.21 0.44
N MET A 215 5.26 -19.20 -0.22
CA MET A 215 6.04 -18.29 -1.05
C MET A 215 6.72 -17.23 -0.19
N THR A 216 7.92 -16.81 -0.57
CA THR A 216 8.65 -15.75 0.12
C THR A 216 8.73 -14.48 -0.74
N THR A 217 8.76 -13.33 -0.07
CA THR A 217 8.72 -12.01 -0.73
C THR A 217 10.12 -11.44 -0.98
N SER A 218 11.13 -11.87 -0.23
CA SER A 218 12.52 -11.42 -0.33
C SER A 218 13.50 -12.52 0.11
N VAL A 219 14.81 -12.28 -0.09
CA VAL A 219 15.87 -13.16 0.39
C VAL A 219 15.87 -13.24 1.93
N ASP A 220 15.67 -12.12 2.61
CA ASP A 220 15.63 -12.09 4.08
C ASP A 220 14.41 -12.86 4.60
N ASN A 221 13.25 -12.70 3.95
CA ASN A 221 12.05 -13.46 4.28
C ASN A 221 12.26 -14.96 4.03
N LEU A 222 12.96 -15.35 2.95
CA LEU A 222 13.32 -16.76 2.70
C LEU A 222 14.14 -17.35 3.85
N VAL A 223 15.18 -16.63 4.30
CA VAL A 223 16.03 -17.06 5.42
C VAL A 223 15.21 -17.13 6.71
N GLN A 224 14.38 -16.13 6.98
CA GLN A 224 13.51 -16.10 8.15
C GLN A 224 12.55 -17.29 8.18
N ARG A 225 11.86 -17.56 7.06
CA ARG A 225 10.91 -18.69 6.98
C ARG A 225 11.60 -20.04 7.10
N CYS A 226 12.81 -20.17 6.57
CA CYS A 226 13.64 -21.36 6.80
C CYS A 226 13.97 -21.55 8.28
N GLN A 227 14.36 -20.49 8.99
CA GLN A 227 14.61 -20.53 10.44
C GLN A 227 13.35 -20.83 11.26
N GLN A 228 12.18 -20.50 10.75
CA GLN A 228 10.87 -20.82 11.32
C GLN A 228 10.38 -22.23 10.97
N GLU A 229 11.24 -23.08 10.41
CA GLU A 229 10.97 -24.48 10.08
C GLU A 229 9.90 -24.72 9.00
N PHE A 230 9.76 -23.77 8.06
CA PHE A 230 9.08 -24.08 6.81
C PHE A 230 10.05 -24.81 5.89
N HIS A 231 9.60 -25.90 5.28
CA HIS A 231 10.48 -26.80 4.53
C HIS A 231 10.25 -26.77 3.02
N MET A 232 9.07 -26.37 2.52
CA MET A 232 8.83 -26.16 1.10
C MET A 232 8.75 -24.66 0.80
N LEU A 233 9.87 -24.07 0.40
CA LEU A 233 10.01 -22.62 0.26
C LEU A 233 10.11 -22.19 -1.21
N GLY A 234 9.18 -21.30 -1.63
CA GLY A 234 9.25 -20.65 -2.92
C GLY A 234 10.13 -19.42 -2.87
N VAL A 235 11.18 -19.37 -3.71
CA VAL A 235 12.09 -18.21 -3.79
C VAL A 235 11.44 -16.97 -4.42
N GLY A 236 10.26 -17.12 -4.95
CA GLY A 236 9.45 -16.09 -5.58
C GLY A 236 8.65 -16.62 -6.78
N ALA A 237 7.81 -15.77 -7.35
CA ALA A 237 7.23 -16.00 -8.67
C ALA A 237 8.16 -15.44 -9.75
N ASP A 238 8.18 -16.08 -10.92
CA ASP A 238 9.04 -15.72 -12.05
C ASP A 238 8.87 -14.25 -12.49
N ASN A 239 7.63 -13.78 -12.63
CA ASN A 239 7.29 -12.40 -12.95
C ASN A 239 7.78 -11.42 -11.86
N GLY A 240 7.57 -11.75 -10.58
CA GLY A 240 8.00 -10.92 -9.46
C GLY A 240 9.53 -10.84 -9.30
N LEU A 241 10.25 -11.96 -9.57
CA LEU A 241 11.71 -11.97 -9.58
C LEU A 241 12.26 -11.09 -10.68
N LEU A 242 11.71 -11.18 -11.89
CA LEU A 242 12.11 -10.36 -13.04
C LEU A 242 11.85 -8.88 -12.75
N LEU A 243 10.67 -8.52 -12.24
CA LEU A 243 10.33 -7.14 -11.91
C LEU A 243 11.27 -6.57 -10.84
N ARG A 244 11.55 -7.30 -9.77
CA ARG A 244 12.49 -6.85 -8.73
C ARG A 244 13.88 -6.57 -9.28
N ALA A 245 14.40 -7.45 -10.15
CA ALA A 245 15.71 -7.26 -10.77
C ALA A 245 15.74 -6.01 -11.67
N LEU A 246 14.67 -5.77 -12.43
CA LEU A 246 14.54 -4.59 -13.29
C LEU A 246 14.43 -3.30 -12.44
N HIS A 247 13.63 -3.30 -11.37
CA HIS A 247 13.53 -2.17 -10.45
C HIS A 247 14.88 -1.83 -9.82
N GLN A 248 15.62 -2.82 -9.32
CA GLN A 248 16.97 -2.60 -8.78
C GLN A 248 17.91 -1.95 -9.81
N ALA A 249 17.87 -2.39 -11.06
CA ALA A 249 18.67 -1.80 -12.12
C ALA A 249 18.24 -0.35 -12.46
N LEU A 250 16.93 -0.06 -12.45
CA LEU A 250 16.39 1.28 -12.71
C LEU A 250 16.68 2.23 -11.55
N GLN A 251 16.56 1.77 -10.29
CA GLN A 251 16.91 2.53 -9.09
C GLN A 251 18.38 2.96 -9.11
N ALA A 252 19.30 2.07 -9.49
CA ALA A 252 20.72 2.40 -9.62
C ALA A 252 21.01 3.50 -10.65
N MET A 253 20.04 3.85 -11.50
CA MET A 253 20.13 4.87 -12.54
C MET A 253 19.18 6.05 -12.29
N ASP A 254 18.58 6.16 -11.10
CA ASP A 254 17.55 7.15 -10.74
C ASP A 254 16.36 7.19 -11.73
N ARG A 255 15.98 6.03 -12.28
CA ARG A 255 14.93 5.87 -13.30
C ARG A 255 13.81 4.95 -12.90
N ASP A 256 13.78 4.51 -11.63
CA ASP A 256 12.74 3.61 -11.16
C ASP A 256 11.40 4.33 -11.09
N ARG A 257 10.45 3.82 -11.85
CA ARG A 257 9.06 4.27 -11.84
C ARG A 257 8.17 3.05 -11.80
N LEU A 258 7.53 2.83 -10.66
CA LEU A 258 6.47 1.84 -10.59
C LEU A 258 5.24 2.36 -11.34
N PRO A 259 4.81 1.72 -12.44
CA PRO A 259 3.53 2.07 -13.02
C PRO A 259 2.45 1.77 -11.99
N ALA A 260 1.64 2.76 -11.64
CA ALA A 260 0.39 2.48 -10.95
C ALA A 260 -0.48 1.65 -11.90
N PRO A 261 -0.92 0.46 -11.55
CA PRO A 261 -1.97 -0.24 -12.28
C PRO A 261 -3.29 0.48 -11.98
N SER A 262 -3.47 1.65 -12.58
CA SER A 262 -4.72 2.38 -12.54
C SER A 262 -5.68 1.73 -13.51
N LEU A 263 -6.90 1.42 -13.08
CA LEU A 263 -8.02 1.10 -13.97
C LEU A 263 -8.42 2.33 -14.80
N ASP A 264 -7.93 3.50 -14.43
CA ASP A 264 -8.04 4.74 -15.20
C ASP A 264 -6.66 5.10 -15.78
N PRO A 265 -6.46 4.95 -17.12
CA PRO A 265 -5.19 5.27 -17.76
C PRO A 265 -4.78 6.76 -17.70
N ALA A 266 -5.66 7.65 -17.20
CA ALA A 266 -5.36 9.07 -17.04
C ALA A 266 -4.55 9.42 -15.78
N ASP A 267 -4.52 8.52 -14.78
CA ASP A 267 -3.97 8.88 -13.46
C ASP A 267 -2.49 8.55 -13.24
N GLY A 268 -1.73 8.11 -14.17
CA GLY A 268 -0.25 7.98 -14.22
C GLY A 268 0.57 8.05 -12.90
N ARG A 269 -0.06 7.84 -11.73
CA ARG A 269 0.59 7.88 -10.42
C ARG A 269 1.25 6.54 -10.14
N ALA A 270 2.55 6.58 -9.94
CA ALA A 270 3.32 5.43 -9.50
C ALA A 270 2.86 4.98 -8.09
N VAL A 271 2.51 3.72 -7.93
CA VAL A 271 2.38 3.11 -6.59
C VAL A 271 3.79 2.78 -6.12
N SER A 272 4.29 3.55 -5.17
CA SER A 272 5.56 3.24 -4.52
C SER A 272 5.39 2.01 -3.64
N LEU A 273 6.21 0.98 -3.83
CA LEU A 273 6.28 -0.12 -2.86
C LEU A 273 6.82 0.43 -1.53
N PRO A 274 6.29 -0.04 -0.38
CA PRO A 274 6.80 0.37 0.91
C PRO A 274 8.30 0.07 1.02
N GLN A 275 9.09 1.09 1.35
CA GLN A 275 10.51 0.91 1.65
C GLN A 275 10.69 0.45 3.10
N ALA A 276 11.66 -0.41 3.37
CA ALA A 276 11.92 -0.88 4.72
C ALA A 276 12.43 0.23 5.66
N GLN A 277 13.06 1.27 5.10
CA GLN A 277 13.62 2.41 5.84
C GLN A 277 13.51 3.68 4.99
N PRO A 278 13.37 4.86 5.63
CA PRO A 278 13.50 6.13 4.95
C PRO A 278 14.86 6.30 4.28
N PRO A 279 14.95 7.03 3.15
CA PRO A 279 16.21 7.41 2.55
C PRO A 279 17.11 8.16 3.54
N LEU A 280 18.44 7.94 3.44
CA LEU A 280 19.40 8.55 4.37
C LEU A 280 19.39 10.09 4.31
N GLU A 281 19.12 10.66 3.15
CA GLU A 281 18.97 12.10 2.92
C GLU A 281 17.75 12.69 3.62
N MET A 282 16.75 11.86 3.96
CA MET A 282 15.56 12.23 4.72
C MET A 282 15.72 11.97 6.22
N THR A 283 16.94 12.07 6.77
CA THR A 283 17.16 11.97 8.21
C THR A 283 16.58 13.20 8.93
N PRO A 284 15.64 13.05 9.88
CA PRO A 284 15.07 14.17 10.61
C PRO A 284 16.08 14.78 11.58
N ASP A 285 16.00 16.08 11.75
CA ASP A 285 16.86 16.84 12.68
C ASP A 285 16.10 17.40 13.89
N ARG A 286 14.80 17.18 13.98
CA ARG A 286 13.91 17.61 15.06
C ARG A 286 12.69 16.73 15.23
N LEU A 287 12.00 16.91 16.35
CA LEU A 287 10.77 16.18 16.66
C LEU A 287 9.54 16.91 16.07
N GLU A 288 8.47 16.16 15.88
CA GLU A 288 7.14 16.69 15.61
C GLU A 288 6.61 17.53 16.78
N MET A 289 5.69 18.43 16.48
CA MET A 289 5.05 19.28 17.47
C MET A 289 3.54 19.36 17.20
N ILE A 290 2.76 19.21 18.27
CA ILE A 290 1.31 19.38 18.23
C ILE A 290 0.97 20.72 18.88
N THR A 291 0.20 21.55 18.15
CA THR A 291 -0.28 22.84 18.66
C THR A 291 -1.81 22.85 18.61
N CYS A 292 -2.45 22.98 19.77
CA CYS A 292 -3.90 23.13 19.86
C CYS A 292 -4.30 24.61 19.82
N PRO A 293 -5.51 24.94 19.37
CA PRO A 293 -6.05 26.31 19.46
C PRO A 293 -5.92 26.88 20.87
N GLY A 294 -5.45 28.10 20.98
CA GLY A 294 -5.12 28.77 22.25
C GLY A 294 -3.70 28.54 22.76
N GLN A 295 -2.90 27.70 22.07
CA GLN A 295 -1.49 27.45 22.39
C GLN A 295 -0.53 28.08 21.38
N GLY A 296 -1.06 28.57 20.25
CA GLY A 296 -0.30 29.23 19.20
C GLY A 296 0.07 30.66 19.54
N GLU A 297 0.92 31.25 18.70
CA GLU A 297 1.26 32.66 18.81
C GLU A 297 0.15 33.52 18.19
N THR A 298 -0.47 34.41 18.99
CA THR A 298 -1.57 35.25 18.55
C THR A 298 -1.08 36.66 18.20
N ILE A 299 -1.42 37.11 16.99
CA ILE A 299 -1.05 38.41 16.42
C ILE A 299 -2.33 39.15 15.99
N GLU A 300 -2.49 40.40 16.40
CA GLU A 300 -3.52 41.28 15.84
C GLU A 300 -2.99 41.84 14.52
N LEU A 301 -3.64 41.47 13.41
CA LEU A 301 -3.26 41.90 12.06
C LEU A 301 -3.84 43.26 11.72
N GLU A 302 -5.08 43.52 12.13
CA GLU A 302 -5.85 44.74 11.96
C GLU A 302 -6.99 44.75 13.00
N ALA A 303 -7.66 45.89 13.16
CA ALA A 303 -8.82 46.01 14.04
C ALA A 303 -9.88 44.95 13.71
N GLY A 304 -10.18 44.05 14.62
CA GLY A 304 -11.11 42.94 14.43
C GLY A 304 -10.59 41.77 13.58
N VAL A 305 -9.30 41.74 13.24
CA VAL A 305 -8.67 40.62 12.52
C VAL A 305 -7.48 40.11 13.31
N THR A 306 -7.59 38.89 13.84
CA THR A 306 -6.54 38.23 14.60
C THR A 306 -6.07 36.95 13.93
N MET A 307 -4.76 36.68 13.96
CA MET A 307 -4.17 35.43 13.51
C MET A 307 -3.58 34.69 14.72
N GLU A 308 -3.93 33.42 14.86
CA GLU A 308 -3.24 32.50 15.73
C GLU A 308 -2.37 31.57 14.87
N ALA A 309 -1.06 31.76 14.91
CA ALA A 309 -0.12 30.87 14.23
C ALA A 309 -0.02 29.55 14.99
N LEU A 310 -0.30 28.44 14.33
CA LEU A 310 -0.23 27.08 14.89
C LEU A 310 1.06 26.37 14.45
N VAL A 311 1.62 26.75 13.31
CA VAL A 311 2.92 26.35 12.79
C VAL A 311 3.67 27.58 12.31
N GLY A 312 4.97 27.70 12.60
CA GLY A 312 5.79 28.85 12.24
C GLY A 312 7.17 28.79 12.88
N GLU A 313 7.85 29.94 12.93
CA GLU A 313 9.20 30.04 13.50
C GLU A 313 9.26 29.58 14.97
N PHE A 314 8.23 29.85 15.77
CA PHE A 314 8.17 29.50 17.19
C PHE A 314 8.22 27.98 17.46
N ASN A 315 7.84 27.14 16.50
CA ASN A 315 7.99 25.70 16.58
C ASN A 315 9.02 25.13 15.55
N ALA A 316 9.97 25.98 15.20
CA ALA A 316 11.15 25.66 14.37
C ALA A 316 10.82 25.11 12.98
N THR A 317 9.66 25.45 12.40
CA THR A 317 9.31 25.08 11.04
C THR A 317 10.17 25.81 10.03
N ARG A 318 10.50 25.15 8.93
CA ARG A 318 11.29 25.74 7.85
C ARG A 318 10.44 25.97 6.62
N GLY A 319 10.36 27.24 6.20
CA GLY A 319 9.69 27.65 4.98
C GLY A 319 8.17 27.61 5.02
N LEU A 320 7.55 27.50 6.21
CA LEU A 320 6.10 27.43 6.34
C LEU A 320 5.60 28.10 7.61
N THR A 321 4.51 28.88 7.49
CA THR A 321 3.65 29.29 8.59
C THR A 321 2.22 28.91 8.26
N THR A 322 1.52 28.24 9.17
CA THR A 322 0.09 28.01 9.07
C THR A 322 -0.62 28.44 10.34
N GLY A 323 -1.85 28.88 10.21
CA GLY A 323 -2.61 29.34 11.35
C GLY A 323 -4.07 29.59 11.04
N ARG A 324 -4.76 30.06 12.07
CA ARG A 324 -6.16 30.38 12.03
C ARG A 324 -6.35 31.89 12.11
N VAL A 325 -6.98 32.50 11.09
CA VAL A 325 -7.38 33.91 11.11
C VAL A 325 -8.85 34.00 11.47
N THR A 326 -9.15 34.82 12.49
CA THR A 326 -10.53 35.16 12.88
C THR A 326 -10.82 36.61 12.49
N MET A 327 -11.86 36.79 11.68
CA MET A 327 -12.34 38.09 11.25
C MET A 327 -13.70 38.38 11.91
N GLN A 328 -13.77 39.42 12.72
CA GLN A 328 -15.02 39.88 13.33
C GLN A 328 -16.01 40.34 12.23
N PRO A 329 -17.31 40.49 12.55
CA PRO A 329 -18.29 41.03 11.62
C PRO A 329 -17.81 42.32 10.97
N GLU A 330 -17.94 42.44 9.63
CA GLU A 330 -17.53 43.58 8.82
C GLU A 330 -16.04 43.95 8.88
N ALA A 331 -15.18 43.11 9.50
CA ALA A 331 -13.76 43.39 9.60
C ALA A 331 -13.06 43.28 8.24
N LEU A 332 -12.15 44.19 8.00
CA LEU A 332 -11.37 44.30 6.76
C LEU A 332 -9.87 44.23 7.05
N LEU A 333 -9.20 43.32 6.39
CA LEU A 333 -7.74 43.28 6.27
C LEU A 333 -7.36 43.99 4.96
N PRO A 334 -6.76 45.22 5.00
CA PRO A 334 -6.52 46.05 3.82
C PRO A 334 -5.59 45.40 2.81
N TYR A 335 -5.56 45.95 1.60
CA TYR A 335 -4.65 45.49 0.55
C TYR A 335 -3.19 45.47 1.01
N HIS A 336 -2.59 44.32 0.84
CA HIS A 336 -1.19 44.05 1.20
C HIS A 336 -0.56 43.04 0.25
N THR A 337 0.73 42.85 0.38
CA THR A 337 1.51 41.83 -0.35
C THR A 337 2.40 41.09 0.62
N HIS A 338 2.74 39.84 0.27
CA HIS A 338 3.78 39.03 0.91
C HIS A 338 4.92 38.71 -0.07
N PRO A 339 6.17 38.54 0.42
CA PRO A 339 7.29 38.09 -0.42
C PRO A 339 7.22 36.59 -0.72
N CYS A 340 6.20 35.89 -0.21
CA CYS A 340 5.92 34.47 -0.40
C CYS A 340 4.49 34.25 -0.88
N SER A 341 4.17 33.07 -1.36
CA SER A 341 2.80 32.67 -1.69
C SER A 341 1.97 32.48 -0.43
N GLU A 342 0.66 32.76 -0.54
CA GLU A 342 -0.34 32.57 0.51
C GLU A 342 -1.48 31.69 0.01
N SER A 343 -2.01 30.85 0.90
CA SER A 343 -3.23 30.06 0.68
C SER A 343 -4.23 30.38 1.79
N ILE A 344 -5.46 30.69 1.42
CA ILE A 344 -6.56 31.01 2.32
C ILE A 344 -7.70 30.02 2.08
N THR A 345 -8.09 29.27 3.12
CA THR A 345 -9.23 28.35 3.09
C THR A 345 -10.26 28.78 4.13
N VAL A 346 -11.51 28.95 3.75
CA VAL A 346 -12.59 29.28 4.69
C VAL A 346 -12.92 28.06 5.53
N LEU A 347 -12.88 28.19 6.86
CA LEU A 347 -13.30 27.14 7.80
C LEU A 347 -14.76 27.30 8.20
N THR A 348 -15.13 28.50 8.64
CA THR A 348 -16.51 28.84 9.04
C THR A 348 -16.87 30.25 8.57
N GLY A 349 -18.17 30.52 8.37
CA GLY A 349 -18.65 31.80 7.84
C GLY A 349 -18.37 31.95 6.34
N GLU A 350 -18.23 33.18 5.89
CA GLU A 350 -17.95 33.56 4.51
C GLU A 350 -16.85 34.63 4.48
N ALA A 351 -16.08 34.68 3.40
CA ALA A 351 -15.06 35.70 3.19
C ALA A 351 -15.09 36.23 1.77
N GLU A 352 -14.89 37.54 1.61
CA GLU A 352 -14.58 38.19 0.35
C GLU A 352 -13.08 38.40 0.25
N ILE A 353 -12.43 37.72 -0.69
CA ILE A 353 -11.02 37.95 -0.99
C ILE A 353 -10.90 38.70 -2.30
N SER A 354 -10.24 39.84 -2.26
CA SER A 354 -10.01 40.63 -3.46
C SER A 354 -8.53 40.59 -3.86
N VAL A 355 -8.25 40.21 -5.09
CA VAL A 355 -6.90 40.16 -5.66
C VAL A 355 -6.83 41.12 -6.84
N GLU A 356 -6.04 42.19 -6.72
CA GLU A 356 -5.93 43.26 -7.73
C GLU A 356 -7.31 43.78 -8.24
N GLY A 357 -8.31 43.80 -7.34
CA GLY A 357 -9.67 44.24 -7.67
C GLY A 357 -10.62 43.11 -8.10
N ARG A 358 -10.17 41.93 -8.43
CA ARG A 358 -11.03 40.74 -8.67
C ARG A 358 -11.55 40.24 -7.33
N VAL A 359 -12.87 40.28 -7.11
CA VAL A 359 -13.52 39.95 -5.83
C VAL A 359 -14.10 38.55 -5.86
N TYR A 360 -13.67 37.69 -4.94
CA TYR A 360 -14.07 36.31 -4.78
C TYR A 360 -14.85 36.13 -3.48
N HIS A 361 -16.11 35.70 -3.56
CA HIS A 361 -16.87 35.27 -2.39
C HIS A 361 -16.58 33.79 -2.12
N LEU A 362 -16.03 33.46 -0.97
CA LEU A 362 -15.65 32.12 -0.57
C LEU A 362 -16.49 31.63 0.59
N GLY A 363 -17.00 30.40 0.48
CA GLY A 363 -17.67 29.67 1.55
C GLY A 363 -16.80 28.60 2.17
N PRO A 364 -17.33 27.86 3.18
CA PRO A 364 -16.58 26.83 3.88
C PRO A 364 -15.94 25.81 2.93
N ARG A 365 -14.66 25.52 3.14
CA ARG A 365 -13.77 24.66 2.36
C ARG A 365 -13.38 25.17 0.96
N ASP A 366 -13.90 26.33 0.53
CA ASP A 366 -13.35 26.99 -0.64
C ASP A 366 -11.96 27.54 -0.32
N ASN A 367 -11.08 27.50 -1.31
CA ASN A 367 -9.69 27.96 -1.19
C ASN A 367 -9.36 28.97 -2.27
N ILE A 368 -8.53 29.96 -1.92
CA ILE A 368 -7.81 30.79 -2.86
C ILE A 368 -6.31 30.74 -2.55
N THR A 369 -5.52 30.54 -3.59
CA THR A 369 -4.06 30.54 -3.51
C THR A 369 -3.52 31.73 -4.28
N ILE A 370 -2.73 32.55 -3.61
CA ILE A 370 -2.25 33.84 -4.08
C ILE A 370 -0.72 33.77 -4.19
N PRO A 371 -0.15 33.87 -5.41
CA PRO A 371 1.30 33.94 -5.61
C PRO A 371 1.92 35.15 -4.90
N ARG A 372 3.21 35.04 -4.58
CA ARG A 372 3.99 36.13 -3.98
C ARG A 372 3.87 37.46 -4.73
N TRP A 373 3.93 38.53 -3.95
CA TRP A 373 3.88 39.92 -4.43
C TRP A 373 2.56 40.35 -5.09
N LEU A 374 1.53 39.51 -5.06
CA LEU A 374 0.24 39.85 -5.64
C LEU A 374 -0.64 40.61 -4.61
N PRO A 375 -1.04 41.87 -4.89
CA PRO A 375 -1.85 42.66 -3.96
C PRO A 375 -3.21 42.05 -3.71
N HIS A 376 -3.54 41.84 -2.43
CA HIS A 376 -4.81 41.26 -2.02
C HIS A 376 -5.31 41.81 -0.71
N GLN A 377 -6.61 41.65 -0.43
CA GLN A 377 -7.28 42.00 0.82
C GLN A 377 -8.30 40.92 1.19
N ALA A 378 -8.66 40.86 2.46
CA ALA A 378 -9.72 39.99 2.96
C ALA A 378 -10.76 40.81 3.73
N HIS A 379 -12.04 40.48 3.55
CA HIS A 379 -13.18 41.13 4.19
C HIS A 379 -14.17 40.05 4.67
N ASN A 380 -14.69 40.21 5.88
CA ASN A 380 -15.85 39.45 6.34
C ASN A 380 -17.13 40.27 6.01
N PRO A 381 -17.91 39.87 5.00
CA PRO A 381 -19.09 40.65 4.60
C PRO A 381 -20.28 40.46 5.53
N ASN A 382 -20.22 39.53 6.48
CA ASN A 382 -21.31 39.24 7.41
C ASN A 382 -21.35 40.28 8.53
N PRO A 383 -22.51 40.96 8.75
CA PRO A 383 -22.62 42.00 9.78
C PRO A 383 -22.86 41.46 11.20
N GLN A 384 -23.03 40.12 11.37
CA GLN A 384 -23.43 39.52 12.65
C GLN A 384 -22.49 38.44 13.13
N GLU A 385 -21.91 37.65 12.21
CA GLU A 385 -21.11 36.48 12.58
C GLU A 385 -19.66 36.61 12.14
N PRO A 386 -18.71 36.13 12.96
CA PRO A 386 -17.31 36.11 12.57
C PRO A 386 -17.04 35.04 11.53
N ALA A 387 -16.05 35.28 10.68
CA ALA A 387 -15.48 34.30 9.76
C ALA A 387 -14.15 33.75 10.32
N THR A 388 -13.91 32.46 10.12
CA THR A 388 -12.65 31.83 10.46
C THR A 388 -12.02 31.22 9.21
N LEU A 389 -10.75 31.54 9.01
CA LEU A 389 -9.96 31.10 7.86
C LEU A 389 -8.76 30.27 8.34
N HIS A 390 -8.37 29.27 7.58
CA HIS A 390 -7.04 28.68 7.65
C HIS A 390 -6.16 29.39 6.63
N VAL A 391 -5.00 29.86 7.09
CA VAL A 391 -4.03 30.55 6.26
C VAL A 391 -2.71 29.77 6.26
N ALA A 392 -2.09 29.65 5.09
CA ALA A 392 -0.75 29.09 4.93
C ALA A 392 0.12 30.07 4.13
N LEU A 393 1.33 30.32 4.63
CA LEU A 393 2.32 31.21 4.02
C LEU A 393 3.64 30.44 3.83
N ALA A 394 4.22 30.55 2.63
CA ALA A 394 5.41 29.81 2.24
C ALA A 394 6.71 30.41 2.84
N MET A 395 6.70 30.73 4.12
CA MET A 395 7.88 31.18 4.89
C MET A 395 7.65 31.04 6.39
N SER A 396 8.73 30.88 7.17
CA SER A 396 8.64 30.62 8.63
C SER A 396 8.24 31.84 9.44
N ALA A 397 8.58 33.05 8.98
CA ALA A 397 8.26 34.35 9.60
C ALA A 397 7.72 35.28 8.51
N PRO A 398 6.41 35.25 8.25
CA PRO A 398 5.82 36.02 7.15
C PRO A 398 5.85 37.53 7.41
N GLU A 399 6.23 38.27 6.38
CA GLU A 399 6.20 39.73 6.34
C GLU A 399 5.01 40.21 5.50
N ARG A 400 4.45 41.36 5.86
CA ARG A 400 3.34 42.01 5.16
C ARG A 400 3.67 43.47 4.83
N ALA A 401 3.46 43.85 3.59
CA ALA A 401 3.61 45.24 3.14
C ALA A 401 2.26 45.81 2.66
N LEU A 402 1.80 46.92 3.23
CA LEU A 402 0.55 47.58 2.84
C LEU A 402 0.65 48.16 1.42
N VAL A 403 -0.47 48.13 0.68
CA VAL A 403 -0.59 48.68 -0.66
C VAL A 403 -1.64 49.79 -0.66
N GLU A 404 -1.19 51.03 -0.80
CA GLU A 404 -2.06 52.20 -0.71
C GLU A 404 -2.80 52.55 -2.02
N ARG A 405 -2.47 51.90 -3.15
CA ARG A 405 -3.12 52.21 -4.43
C ARG A 405 -4.53 51.60 -4.48
N PRO A 406 -5.54 52.36 -5.03
CA PRO A 406 -6.88 51.84 -5.19
C PRO A 406 -6.97 50.84 -6.34
N PHE A 407 -7.86 49.82 -6.19
CA PHE A 407 -8.23 48.89 -7.24
C PHE A 407 -9.71 49.04 -7.59
N GLN A 408 -10.05 48.92 -8.87
CA GLN A 408 -11.45 48.86 -9.28
C GLN A 408 -11.98 47.45 -9.03
N HIS A 409 -12.98 47.34 -8.18
CA HIS A 409 -13.56 46.03 -7.81
C HIS A 409 -14.44 45.49 -8.93
N THR A 410 -14.21 44.22 -9.29
CA THR A 410 -14.99 43.45 -10.26
C THR A 410 -15.35 42.10 -9.62
N PRO A 411 -16.65 41.84 -9.35
CA PRO A 411 -17.09 40.55 -8.85
C PRO A 411 -16.76 39.41 -9.82
N MET A 412 -16.24 38.32 -9.31
CA MET A 412 -15.89 37.12 -10.08
C MET A 412 -16.96 36.02 -9.92
N PRO A 413 -17.13 35.10 -10.90
CA PRO A 413 -18.09 34.02 -10.83
C PRO A 413 -17.89 33.16 -9.57
N THR A 414 -19.00 32.73 -8.95
CA THR A 414 -18.99 31.96 -7.72
C THR A 414 -18.97 30.45 -7.94
N SER A 415 -19.10 29.97 -9.18
CA SER A 415 -19.46 28.57 -9.47
C SER A 415 -18.34 27.71 -10.05
N SER A 416 -17.15 28.25 -10.32
CA SER A 416 -16.09 27.49 -11.00
C SER A 416 -14.73 27.55 -10.31
N THR A 417 -14.06 26.40 -10.22
CA THR A 417 -12.63 26.29 -9.93
C THR A 417 -11.83 26.78 -11.15
N GLY A 418 -10.76 27.54 -10.94
CA GLY A 418 -9.92 28.00 -12.03
C GLY A 418 -8.85 29.02 -11.63
N THR A 419 -8.10 29.49 -12.61
CA THR A 419 -7.04 30.50 -12.49
C THR A 419 -7.42 31.72 -13.30
N PRO A 420 -8.27 32.61 -12.76
CA PRO A 420 -8.76 33.79 -13.50
C PRO A 420 -7.69 34.88 -13.75
N GLY A 421 -6.68 34.92 -12.89
CA GLY A 421 -5.50 35.78 -13.00
C GLY A 421 -4.23 34.95 -12.76
N LEU A 422 -3.36 35.42 -11.87
CA LEU A 422 -2.22 34.62 -11.37
C LEU A 422 -2.62 33.76 -10.15
N GLU A 423 -3.65 34.19 -9.42
CA GLU A 423 -4.24 33.45 -8.31
C GLU A 423 -5.10 32.29 -8.80
N ARG A 424 -5.18 31.24 -7.98
CA ARG A 424 -6.05 30.08 -8.22
C ARG A 424 -7.16 30.03 -7.18
N VAL A 425 -8.40 29.82 -7.65
CA VAL A 425 -9.55 29.59 -6.79
C VAL A 425 -10.03 28.15 -6.94
N THR A 426 -10.17 27.45 -5.83
CA THR A 426 -10.74 26.09 -5.79
C THR A 426 -12.05 26.12 -5.05
N ARG A 427 -13.13 25.80 -5.76
CA ARG A 427 -14.48 25.64 -5.19
C ARG A 427 -14.69 24.17 -4.84
N ILE A 428 -14.82 23.85 -3.57
CA ILE A 428 -14.95 22.46 -3.15
C ILE A 428 -16.13 21.73 -3.83
N ALA A 429 -17.23 22.43 -4.08
CA ALA A 429 -18.41 21.86 -4.72
C ALA A 429 -18.21 21.50 -6.21
N SER A 430 -17.20 22.08 -6.89
CA SER A 430 -16.87 21.82 -8.30
C SER A 430 -15.45 21.28 -8.49
N ALA A 431 -14.74 21.03 -7.40
CA ALA A 431 -13.39 20.47 -7.45
C ALA A 431 -13.38 19.02 -7.88
N GLN A 432 -12.34 18.61 -8.58
CA GLN A 432 -12.12 17.22 -8.91
C GLN A 432 -11.62 16.48 -7.65
N VAL A 433 -12.48 15.68 -7.05
CA VAL A 433 -12.15 14.87 -5.89
C VAL A 433 -11.39 13.64 -6.37
N GLN A 434 -10.22 13.43 -5.82
CA GLN A 434 -9.41 12.23 -6.00
C GLN A 434 -9.72 11.23 -4.88
N ARG A 435 -9.67 9.92 -5.21
CA ARG A 435 -9.97 8.85 -4.26
C ARG A 435 -8.83 7.86 -4.21
N ASP A 436 -8.36 7.59 -3.04
CA ASP A 436 -7.52 6.44 -2.78
C ASP A 436 -8.39 5.25 -2.35
N LEU A 437 -8.61 4.32 -3.28
CA LEU A 437 -9.53 3.19 -3.09
C LEU A 437 -9.12 2.24 -1.96
N GLY A 438 -7.83 2.20 -1.62
CA GLY A 438 -7.29 1.32 -0.57
C GLY A 438 -7.35 1.93 0.84
N SER A 439 -7.37 3.27 0.95
CA SER A 439 -7.24 3.99 2.22
C SER A 439 -8.56 4.55 2.77
N HIS A 440 -9.66 4.49 2.02
CA HIS A 440 -10.93 5.17 2.34
C HIS A 440 -10.77 6.68 2.54
N VAL A 441 -9.87 7.31 1.75
CA VAL A 441 -9.56 8.74 1.79
C VAL A 441 -9.91 9.38 0.46
N GLU A 442 -10.63 10.51 0.53
CA GLU A 442 -10.89 11.42 -0.58
C GLU A 442 -10.05 12.69 -0.38
N TYR A 443 -9.50 13.27 -1.45
CA TYR A 443 -8.73 14.50 -1.32
C TYR A 443 -8.85 15.40 -2.55
N VAL A 444 -8.53 16.69 -2.35
CA VAL A 444 -8.47 17.72 -3.37
C VAL A 444 -7.17 18.48 -3.21
N ASP A 445 -6.34 18.50 -4.25
CA ASP A 445 -5.18 19.39 -4.31
C ASP A 445 -5.69 20.81 -4.57
N TYR A 446 -5.42 21.73 -3.65
CA TYR A 446 -5.74 23.12 -3.83
C TYR A 446 -4.66 23.82 -4.65
N TYR A 447 -3.40 23.53 -4.36
CA TYR A 447 -2.23 24.12 -5.01
C TYR A 447 -0.99 23.22 -4.92
N ASN A 448 -0.23 23.23 -5.99
CA ASN A 448 1.10 22.64 -6.14
C ASN A 448 1.75 23.26 -7.38
N ALA A 449 2.99 22.84 -7.73
CA ALA A 449 3.72 23.41 -8.86
C ALA A 449 3.02 23.23 -10.23
N ASP A 450 2.22 22.17 -10.38
CA ASP A 450 1.47 21.90 -11.62
C ASP A 450 0.22 22.78 -11.75
N LEU A 451 -0.39 23.16 -10.62
CA LEU A 451 -1.62 23.94 -10.57
C LEU A 451 -1.38 25.46 -10.52
N VAL A 452 -0.26 25.89 -9.89
CA VAL A 452 0.10 27.30 -9.72
C VAL A 452 1.60 27.47 -10.02
N PRO A 453 1.97 27.91 -11.22
CA PRO A 453 3.38 28.07 -11.59
C PRO A 453 4.14 29.01 -10.65
N GLY A 454 5.29 28.54 -10.15
CA GLY A 454 6.18 29.34 -9.30
C GLY A 454 5.76 29.43 -7.83
N ILE A 455 4.80 28.61 -7.40
CA ILE A 455 4.44 28.47 -5.99
C ILE A 455 5.55 27.78 -5.20
N GLU A 456 5.73 28.14 -3.92
CA GLU A 456 6.78 27.60 -3.06
C GLU A 456 6.30 26.52 -2.10
N MET A 457 5.00 26.25 -2.04
CA MET A 457 4.35 25.28 -1.16
C MET A 457 3.31 24.46 -1.92
N SER A 458 2.82 23.38 -1.33
CA SER A 458 1.68 22.62 -1.84
C SER A 458 0.73 22.28 -0.71
N GLY A 459 -0.55 22.06 -1.04
CA GLY A 459 -1.54 21.74 -0.03
C GLY A 459 -2.92 21.47 -0.58
N GLY A 460 -3.78 20.98 0.31
CA GLY A 460 -5.14 20.61 -0.07
C GLY A 460 -6.01 20.22 1.11
N TRP A 461 -7.13 19.63 0.78
CA TRP A 461 -8.12 19.12 1.70
C TRP A 461 -8.27 17.62 1.52
N ALA A 462 -8.43 16.89 2.64
CA ALA A 462 -8.72 15.48 2.62
C ALA A 462 -9.85 15.12 3.59
N ARG A 463 -10.62 14.09 3.22
CA ARG A 463 -11.69 13.52 4.01
C ARG A 463 -11.48 12.02 4.16
N PHE A 464 -11.51 11.57 5.40
CA PHE A 464 -11.35 10.17 5.79
C PHE A 464 -12.71 9.62 6.21
N ALA A 465 -13.20 8.60 5.55
CA ALA A 465 -14.34 7.83 6.03
C ALA A 465 -13.95 7.06 7.30
N THR A 466 -14.93 6.42 7.95
CA THR A 466 -14.69 5.54 9.10
C THR A 466 -13.62 4.50 8.78
N GLY A 467 -12.59 4.40 9.60
CA GLY A 467 -11.44 3.50 9.40
C GLY A 467 -10.50 3.90 8.26
N GLY A 468 -10.71 5.08 7.66
CA GLY A 468 -9.78 5.62 6.65
C GLY A 468 -8.40 5.87 7.24
N ARG A 469 -7.35 5.43 6.52
CA ARG A 469 -5.96 5.53 6.97
C ARG A 469 -5.03 5.82 5.80
N LEU A 470 -4.08 6.75 5.99
CA LEU A 470 -2.94 6.90 5.09
C LEU A 470 -1.88 5.83 5.39
N PRO A 471 -1.16 5.31 4.40
CA PRO A 471 0.00 4.46 4.65
C PRO A 471 1.10 5.23 5.40
N ASP A 472 1.95 4.50 6.12
CA ASP A 472 3.15 5.05 6.73
C ASP A 472 4.03 5.65 5.63
N HIS A 473 4.40 6.91 5.77
CA HIS A 473 5.17 7.62 4.75
C HIS A 473 6.12 8.66 5.33
N VAL A 474 7.02 9.09 4.48
CA VAL A 474 7.99 10.15 4.76
C VAL A 474 8.05 11.09 3.55
N HIS A 475 8.42 12.33 3.79
CA HIS A 475 8.62 13.35 2.76
C HIS A 475 9.82 14.25 3.07
N ASP A 476 10.27 14.96 2.06
CA ASP A 476 11.49 15.77 2.07
C ASP A 476 11.29 17.22 2.56
N PHE A 477 10.05 17.63 2.87
CA PHE A 477 9.68 18.93 3.42
C PHE A 477 8.96 18.82 4.75
N ASP A 478 8.92 19.92 5.51
CA ASP A 478 8.03 20.02 6.67
C ASP A 478 6.57 20.04 6.23
N GLU A 479 5.72 19.43 7.02
CA GLU A 479 4.29 19.36 6.79
C GLU A 479 3.50 19.91 7.98
N SER A 480 2.45 20.67 7.67
CA SER A 480 1.42 21.11 8.61
C SER A 480 0.12 20.41 8.31
N ILE A 481 -0.47 19.73 9.28
CA ILE A 481 -1.76 19.03 9.16
C ILE A 481 -2.72 19.58 10.22
N CYS A 482 -3.80 20.26 9.77
CA CYS A 482 -4.83 20.84 10.63
C CYS A 482 -6.12 20.01 10.52
N ILE A 483 -6.63 19.48 11.63
CA ILE A 483 -7.87 18.70 11.68
C ILE A 483 -9.06 19.65 11.82
N ILE A 484 -9.80 19.88 10.74
CA ILE A 484 -10.87 20.87 10.66
C ILE A 484 -12.25 20.31 11.04
N GLN A 485 -12.42 18.99 11.00
CA GLN A 485 -13.65 18.30 11.40
C GLN A 485 -13.35 16.89 11.89
N GLY A 486 -14.10 16.42 12.92
CA GLY A 486 -13.93 15.06 13.47
C GLY A 486 -12.70 14.92 14.36
N GLU A 487 -12.28 13.68 14.51
CA GLU A 487 -11.11 13.29 15.31
C GLU A 487 -10.13 12.49 14.45
N ALA A 488 -8.84 12.76 14.60
CA ALA A 488 -7.78 12.03 13.95
C ALA A 488 -6.80 11.46 14.98
N GLU A 489 -6.30 10.28 14.72
CA GLU A 489 -5.09 9.77 15.34
C GLU A 489 -3.91 10.00 14.38
N CYS A 490 -2.93 10.76 14.84
CA CYS A 490 -1.65 10.96 14.16
C CYS A 490 -0.60 10.07 14.80
N GLN A 491 0.07 9.22 14.04
CA GLN A 491 1.21 8.46 14.54
C GLN A 491 2.50 8.92 13.86
N VAL A 492 3.53 9.14 14.67
CA VAL A 492 4.86 9.55 14.22
C VAL A 492 5.90 8.65 14.89
N GLU A 493 6.53 7.75 14.13
CA GLU A 493 7.58 6.84 14.61
C GLU A 493 7.27 6.17 15.97
N GLY A 494 6.04 5.68 16.13
CA GLY A 494 5.57 4.98 17.33
C GLY A 494 4.98 5.87 18.44
N GLN A 495 4.97 7.19 18.25
CA GLN A 495 4.23 8.11 19.13
C GLN A 495 2.83 8.37 18.55
N SER A 496 1.80 8.33 19.39
CA SER A 496 0.40 8.55 18.97
C SER A 496 -0.14 9.84 19.58
N TYR A 497 -0.83 10.64 18.76
CA TYR A 497 -1.44 11.93 19.11
C TYR A 497 -2.90 11.96 18.66
N SER A 498 -3.81 12.31 19.56
CA SER A 498 -5.21 12.57 19.21
C SER A 498 -5.41 14.04 18.86
N LEU A 499 -5.97 14.33 17.69
CA LEU A 499 -6.13 15.67 17.14
C LEU A 499 -7.60 15.93 16.78
N SER A 500 -8.11 17.13 17.11
CA SER A 500 -9.46 17.59 16.74
C SER A 500 -9.54 19.13 16.82
N ASN A 501 -10.65 19.70 16.34
CA ASN A 501 -10.96 21.13 16.55
C ASN A 501 -9.84 22.10 16.14
N CYS A 502 -9.29 21.95 14.95
CA CYS A 502 -8.16 22.72 14.43
C CYS A 502 -6.84 22.49 15.16
N ALA A 503 -6.70 21.44 16.00
CA ALA A 503 -5.38 21.00 16.45
C ALA A 503 -4.52 20.67 15.21
N THR A 504 -3.28 21.15 15.24
CA THR A 504 -2.37 21.09 14.11
C THR A 504 -1.11 20.33 14.47
N ALA A 505 -0.78 19.33 13.68
CA ALA A 505 0.51 18.64 13.75
C ALA A 505 1.51 19.32 12.80
N MET A 506 2.67 19.68 13.29
CA MET A 506 3.84 19.99 12.49
C MET A 506 4.75 18.76 12.47
N VAL A 507 4.85 18.14 11.30
CA VAL A 507 5.72 16.98 11.10
C VAL A 507 6.94 17.41 10.28
N PRO A 508 8.15 17.35 10.88
CA PRO A 508 9.37 17.69 10.16
C PRO A 508 9.69 16.71 9.04
N ARG A 509 10.41 17.21 8.03
CA ARG A 509 10.99 16.35 6.99
C ARG A 509 11.66 15.11 7.58
N GLY A 510 11.48 13.97 6.93
CA GLY A 510 12.17 12.73 7.29
C GLY A 510 11.57 11.97 8.48
N ARG A 511 10.51 12.47 9.12
CA ARG A 511 9.76 11.74 10.15
C ARG A 511 8.70 10.85 9.52
N VAL A 512 8.76 9.55 9.77
CA VAL A 512 7.74 8.60 9.27
C VAL A 512 6.46 8.77 10.07
N HIS A 513 5.35 8.97 9.38
CA HIS A 513 4.06 9.20 10.02
C HIS A 513 2.88 8.74 9.17
N PHE A 514 1.72 8.67 9.80
CA PHE A 514 0.43 8.51 9.14
C PHE A 514 -0.71 9.11 9.97
N PHE A 515 -1.86 9.25 9.32
CA PHE A 515 -3.11 9.66 9.92
C PHE A 515 -4.18 8.62 9.69
N ASN A 516 -5.01 8.36 10.70
CA ASN A 516 -6.20 7.54 10.59
C ASN A 516 -7.40 8.20 11.27
N ASN A 517 -8.58 7.83 10.82
CA ASN A 517 -9.84 8.19 11.44
C ASN A 517 -10.32 7.06 12.35
N PRO A 518 -10.17 7.17 13.69
CA PRO A 518 -10.59 6.14 14.63
C PRO A 518 -12.10 6.20 14.94
N ALA A 519 -12.80 7.29 14.55
CA ALA A 519 -14.19 7.55 14.90
C ALA A 519 -15.18 6.95 13.88
N SER A 520 -16.47 6.91 14.26
CA SER A 520 -17.57 6.51 13.38
C SER A 520 -17.96 7.58 12.35
N ASP A 521 -17.64 8.85 12.64
CA ASP A 521 -17.93 9.97 11.76
C ASP A 521 -16.73 10.32 10.88
N ALA A 522 -17.00 10.95 9.75
CA ALA A 522 -15.91 11.35 8.85
C ALA A 522 -15.02 12.42 9.48
N MET A 523 -13.71 12.30 9.28
CA MET A 523 -12.70 13.26 9.65
C MET A 523 -12.27 14.05 8.42
N GLU A 524 -12.02 15.37 8.58
CA GLU A 524 -11.49 16.23 7.53
C GLU A 524 -10.26 16.98 8.02
N MET A 525 -9.28 17.13 7.12
CA MET A 525 -8.05 17.84 7.40
C MET A 525 -7.63 18.75 6.24
N LEU A 526 -6.87 19.77 6.58
CA LEU A 526 -6.05 20.54 5.64
C LEU A 526 -4.60 20.14 5.83
N TRP A 527 -3.91 19.86 4.75
CA TRP A 527 -2.49 19.55 4.73
C TRP A 527 -1.72 20.58 3.89
N VAL A 528 -0.52 20.94 4.35
CA VAL A 528 0.37 21.90 3.67
C VAL A 528 1.81 21.44 3.81
N TYR A 529 2.51 21.28 2.70
CA TYR A 529 3.95 21.04 2.64
C TYR A 529 4.72 22.32 2.39
N ALA A 530 5.86 22.48 3.04
CA ALA A 530 6.82 23.56 2.80
C ALA A 530 7.61 23.39 1.49
N GLY A 531 7.00 22.79 0.49
CA GLY A 531 7.58 22.56 -0.83
C GLY A 531 6.51 22.43 -1.90
N PRO A 532 6.83 22.81 -3.15
CA PRO A 532 5.84 22.89 -4.24
C PRO A 532 5.43 21.52 -4.81
N MET A 533 6.28 20.51 -4.66
CA MET A 533 6.10 19.11 -5.14
C MET A 533 6.84 18.16 -4.20
N PRO A 534 6.30 17.84 -3.03
CA PRO A 534 6.99 16.95 -2.08
C PRO A 534 7.11 15.53 -2.63
N GLU A 535 8.28 14.94 -2.47
CA GLU A 535 8.46 13.52 -2.67
C GLU A 535 7.85 12.77 -1.47
N ARG A 536 6.87 11.92 -1.74
CA ARG A 536 6.23 11.09 -0.72
C ARG A 536 6.65 9.64 -0.90
N ILE A 537 7.39 9.10 0.07
CA ILE A 537 7.88 7.73 0.06
C ILE A 537 7.09 6.91 1.09
N ILE A 538 6.48 5.82 0.64
CA ILE A 538 5.75 4.89 1.51
C ILE A 538 6.77 4.00 2.24
N ILE A 539 6.63 3.89 3.53
CA ILE A 539 7.48 3.09 4.42
C ILE A 539 6.71 1.85 4.87
N ALA A 540 7.43 0.77 5.12
CA ALA A 540 6.84 -0.45 5.64
C ALA A 540 6.14 -0.17 6.99
N PRO A 541 4.96 -0.76 7.23
CA PRO A 541 4.24 -0.61 8.49
C PRO A 541 5.14 -0.96 9.69
N ASP A 542 4.89 -0.30 10.81
CA ASP A 542 5.60 -0.51 12.08
C ASP A 542 7.08 -0.07 12.09
N PHE A 543 7.50 0.77 11.15
CA PHE A 543 8.81 1.37 11.22
C PHE A 543 8.95 2.23 12.49
N VAL A 544 9.92 1.88 13.33
CA VAL A 544 10.37 2.68 14.49
C VAL A 544 11.84 2.96 14.34
N ARG A 545 12.20 4.23 14.29
CA ARG A 545 13.61 4.63 14.23
C ARG A 545 14.31 4.23 15.53
N GLN A 546 15.31 3.35 15.44
CA GLN A 546 16.13 3.01 16.61
C GLN A 546 16.87 4.26 17.11
N ALA A 547 16.76 4.55 18.39
CA ALA A 547 17.58 5.58 19.02
C ALA A 547 19.05 5.20 18.77
N LYS A 548 19.84 6.10 18.19
CA LYS A 548 21.30 5.91 18.13
C LYS A 548 21.77 5.86 19.58
N ASP A 549 22.22 4.69 20.03
CA ASP A 549 22.87 4.51 21.33
C ASP A 549 23.94 5.57 21.52
N GLY A 550 23.85 6.27 22.64
CA GLY A 550 24.54 7.49 22.97
C GLY A 550 26.01 7.54 22.56
N GLN A 551 26.36 8.62 21.94
CA GLN A 551 27.65 9.22 22.23
C GLN A 551 27.42 10.15 23.42
N GLY A 552 27.76 9.62 24.60
CA GLY A 552 27.77 10.33 25.85
C GLY A 552 28.95 11.30 25.91
N SER A 553 28.75 12.26 26.78
CA SER A 553 29.57 13.27 27.42
C SER A 553 29.88 14.50 26.63
#